data_ccc7926453fed6f1bcd9f6cf7dd13296
#
_entry.id   ccc7926453fed6f1bcd9f6cf7dd13296
#
_cell.length_a   1.000
_cell.length_b   1.000
_cell.length_c   1.000
_cell.angle_alpha   90.00
_cell.angle_beta   90.00
_cell.angle_gamma   90.00
#
_symmetry.space_group_name_H-M   'P 1'
#
loop_
_entity.id
_entity.type
_entity.pdbx_description
1 polymer ?
#
loop_
_entity_poly.entity_id
_entity_poly.type
_entity_poly.pdbx_seq_one_letter_code
_entity_poly.pdbx_strand_id
1 'polypeptide(L)'
;MRLPTLVLLLTAPMSCCAQGRGTDWPAAPHPATFSFQLAAVQPPAEPNPKGSGQQQGSLPDAGAEATAITRSDAELIALKNNPRITASRLLALAAGQVTRQTRAGYLPQIYGAITAEKAEDGSRIGAGALTNSRLYTHAGTGGTLSQLITDFGHTNELVATNKLQQKAEDQTALATEQDVLLATDQAFYRLLNAQSLLDVAKATVEARANVQNLTQALTKSALRSDLDLNIASANLSQSQLLLLDAENGVASASATLAAVLAAPADTLYRAVEDRNEAPPLPPAADSAAALNTQAQSHRPDLQALRLDAQADQRFARAQLLQHLPTISALATGGITPVGPDGIFVPHWYAAGGVNLSIPIFTGFRIEAQAKEARFRQQAAEKQGQELSDTIARDVRVALLNSETAFRRIGVADQFRAQTAQALALAGTRYRLGLSSIVELSQAQLQSTQAAVSAVNARYDYLLSLRLLEYARGGLAP
;
A
#
# COMPACT_ATOMS: atom_id res chain seq x y z
N MET A 1 -62.40 45.84 -0.09
CA MET A 1 -62.56 46.47 -1.41
C MET A 1 -61.57 45.84 -2.37
N ARG A 2 -62.06 45.45 -3.54
CA ARG A 2 -61.50 44.49 -4.48
C ARG A 2 -60.22 44.98 -5.21
N LEU A 3 -59.37 44.00 -5.53
CA LEU A 3 -58.29 43.99 -6.58
C LEU A 3 -58.67 44.69 -7.90
N PRO A 4 -57.72 45.03 -8.82
CA PRO A 4 -57.33 43.94 -9.72
C PRO A 4 -55.82 43.92 -10.13
N THR A 5 -55.41 42.70 -10.42
CA THR A 5 -54.44 42.13 -11.35
C THR A 5 -54.09 42.94 -12.58
N LEU A 6 -52.80 43.04 -12.93
CA LEU A 6 -52.37 43.25 -14.31
C LEU A 6 -51.22 42.29 -14.67
N VAL A 7 -51.58 41.31 -15.49
CA VAL A 7 -50.70 40.42 -16.24
C VAL A 7 -50.29 41.12 -17.51
N LEU A 8 -49.01 41.19 -17.83
CA LEU A 8 -48.55 41.54 -19.18
C LEU A 8 -47.57 40.47 -19.66
N LEU A 9 -48.12 39.61 -20.53
CA LEU A 9 -47.36 38.71 -21.42
C LEU A 9 -46.75 39.56 -22.55
N LEU A 10 -45.47 39.41 -22.81
CA LEU A 10 -44.87 39.77 -24.10
C LEU A 10 -43.98 38.63 -24.56
N THR A 11 -44.50 37.84 -25.46
CA THR A 11 -43.79 36.90 -26.33
C THR A 11 -43.35 37.62 -27.59
N ALA A 12 -42.10 37.58 -27.98
CA ALA A 12 -41.66 37.73 -29.35
C ALA A 12 -40.36 36.92 -29.58
N PRO A 13 -40.28 36.14 -30.65
CA PRO A 13 -39.08 35.42 -31.02
C PRO A 13 -38.17 36.29 -31.88
N MET A 14 -36.90 36.34 -31.58
CA MET A 14 -35.90 36.84 -32.53
C MET A 14 -34.87 35.73 -32.80
N SER A 15 -35.05 35.12 -33.95
CA SER A 15 -33.99 34.41 -34.69
C SER A 15 -32.98 35.45 -35.15
N CYS A 16 -31.71 35.28 -34.79
CA CYS A 16 -30.62 35.93 -35.48
C CYS A 16 -29.40 35.06 -35.51
N CYS A 17 -29.03 34.62 -36.69
CA CYS A 17 -27.76 34.01 -37.03
C CYS A 17 -26.61 34.99 -36.69
N ALA A 18 -25.63 34.54 -35.95
CA ALA A 18 -24.31 35.16 -35.96
C ALA A 18 -23.25 34.07 -35.86
N GLN A 19 -22.56 33.83 -36.95
CA GLN A 19 -21.25 33.25 -37.04
C GLN A 19 -20.26 34.13 -36.28
N GLY A 20 -19.49 33.59 -35.38
CA GLY A 20 -18.45 34.32 -34.66
C GLY A 20 -17.52 33.43 -33.88
N ARG A 21 -16.45 33.00 -34.53
CA ARG A 21 -15.09 32.72 -34.06
C ARG A 21 -14.95 32.23 -32.60
N GLY A 22 -14.51 30.98 -32.48
CA GLY A 22 -14.11 30.35 -31.25
C GLY A 22 -13.00 31.12 -30.52
N THR A 23 -13.21 31.34 -29.24
CA THR A 23 -12.14 31.61 -28.28
C THR A 23 -11.87 30.32 -27.55
N ASP A 24 -10.72 29.75 -27.87
CA ASP A 24 -10.20 28.56 -27.17
C ASP A 24 -9.88 28.91 -25.72
N TRP A 25 -10.73 28.44 -24.82
CA TRP A 25 -10.37 28.33 -23.42
C TRP A 25 -9.64 27.01 -23.25
N PRO A 26 -8.49 26.98 -22.55
CA PRO A 26 -7.84 25.69 -22.27
C PRO A 26 -8.76 24.80 -21.43
N ALA A 27 -9.08 23.63 -21.98
CA ALA A 27 -9.86 22.61 -21.29
C ALA A 27 -9.13 22.13 -20.03
N ALA A 28 -9.91 21.93 -18.96
CA ALA A 28 -9.42 21.30 -17.75
C ALA A 28 -8.79 19.93 -18.06
N PRO A 29 -7.71 19.56 -17.39
CA PRO A 29 -7.10 18.25 -17.62
C PRO A 29 -8.07 17.14 -17.27
N HIS A 30 -8.40 16.32 -18.26
CA HIS A 30 -9.17 15.09 -18.05
C HIS A 30 -8.33 14.09 -17.23
N PRO A 31 -8.95 13.32 -16.32
CA PRO A 31 -8.24 12.22 -15.66
C PRO A 31 -7.78 11.23 -16.74
N ALA A 32 -6.49 10.87 -16.67
CA ALA A 32 -5.89 9.92 -17.60
C ALA A 32 -6.58 8.57 -17.47
N THR A 33 -7.44 8.26 -18.42
CA THR A 33 -7.89 6.87 -18.65
C THR A 33 -6.72 6.12 -19.25
N PHE A 34 -6.11 5.25 -18.44
CA PHE A 34 -5.17 4.26 -18.94
C PHE A 34 -5.95 3.24 -19.78
N SER A 35 -5.95 3.42 -21.10
CA SER A 35 -6.36 2.40 -22.05
C SER A 35 -5.18 1.41 -22.19
N PHE A 36 -5.36 0.19 -21.67
CA PHE A 36 -4.51 -0.94 -22.02
C PHE A 36 -4.73 -1.23 -23.51
N GLN A 37 -3.79 -0.81 -24.35
CA GLN A 37 -3.68 -1.32 -25.70
C GLN A 37 -3.13 -2.76 -25.59
N LEU A 38 -4.00 -3.74 -25.79
CA LEU A 38 -3.60 -5.11 -26.09
C LEU A 38 -2.77 -5.06 -27.38
N ALA A 39 -1.45 -5.21 -27.25
CA ALA A 39 -0.58 -5.46 -28.38
C ALA A 39 -1.06 -6.73 -29.08
N ALA A 40 -1.44 -6.60 -30.34
CA ALA A 40 -1.78 -7.75 -31.18
C ALA A 40 -0.59 -8.71 -31.23
N VAL A 41 -0.80 -9.92 -30.71
CA VAL A 41 0.16 -11.02 -30.83
C VAL A 41 0.25 -11.36 -32.32
N GLN A 42 1.39 -11.07 -32.94
CA GLN A 42 1.70 -11.59 -34.28
C GLN A 42 1.89 -13.11 -34.21
N PRO A 43 1.34 -13.87 -35.15
CA PRO A 43 1.60 -15.32 -35.20
C PRO A 43 3.08 -15.59 -35.39
N PRO A 44 3.61 -16.68 -34.82
CA PRO A 44 5.04 -17.00 -34.94
C PRO A 44 5.41 -17.30 -36.38
N ALA A 45 6.50 -16.69 -36.84
CA ALA A 45 7.13 -16.97 -38.11
C ALA A 45 7.66 -18.42 -38.09
N GLU A 46 7.50 -19.11 -39.20
CA GLU A 46 7.99 -20.49 -39.43
C GLU A 46 9.50 -20.60 -39.20
N PRO A 47 10.00 -21.70 -38.61
CA PRO A 47 11.41 -21.85 -38.32
C PRO A 47 12.23 -22.10 -39.57
N ASN A 48 13.20 -21.26 -39.82
CA ASN A 48 14.21 -21.44 -40.85
C ASN A 48 15.22 -22.50 -40.37
N PRO A 49 15.42 -23.64 -41.07
CA PRO A 49 16.31 -24.67 -40.59
C PRO A 49 17.74 -24.45 -41.12
N LYS A 50 18.57 -23.69 -40.40
CA LYS A 50 20.04 -23.77 -40.47
C LYS A 50 20.66 -22.97 -39.31
N GLY A 51 21.34 -23.67 -38.43
CA GLY A 51 22.18 -23.05 -37.40
C GLY A 51 22.19 -23.82 -36.08
N SER A 52 22.80 -24.99 -36.07
CA SER A 52 23.16 -25.74 -34.86
C SER A 52 24.12 -24.92 -33.99
N GLY A 53 23.61 -24.41 -32.90
CA GLY A 53 24.36 -23.83 -31.80
C GLY A 53 23.50 -23.95 -30.57
N GLN A 54 23.56 -25.11 -29.90
CA GLN A 54 23.00 -25.29 -28.56
C GLN A 54 23.76 -24.35 -27.61
N GLN A 55 23.23 -23.14 -27.40
CA GLN A 55 23.50 -22.43 -26.18
C GLN A 55 22.65 -23.12 -25.09
N GLN A 56 23.25 -24.10 -24.45
CA GLN A 56 22.85 -24.49 -23.10
C GLN A 56 22.93 -23.24 -22.25
N GLY A 57 21.78 -22.67 -21.90
CA GLY A 57 21.69 -21.70 -20.83
C GLY A 57 22.22 -22.37 -19.58
N SER A 58 23.45 -22.06 -19.21
CA SER A 58 24.02 -22.44 -17.93
C SER A 58 23.08 -21.89 -16.86
N LEU A 59 22.46 -22.77 -16.10
CA LEU A 59 21.91 -22.45 -14.78
C LEU A 59 22.99 -21.65 -14.04
N PRO A 60 22.62 -20.58 -13.30
CA PRO A 60 23.59 -19.80 -12.57
C PRO A 60 24.37 -20.73 -11.66
N ASP A 61 25.68 -20.58 -11.72
CA ASP A 61 26.69 -21.35 -11.02
C ASP A 61 26.30 -21.46 -9.52
N ALA A 62 26.21 -22.68 -9.02
CA ALA A 62 25.83 -23.01 -7.64
C ALA A 62 26.91 -22.56 -6.61
N GLY A 63 27.69 -21.51 -6.93
CA GLY A 63 28.77 -20.97 -6.12
C GLY A 63 28.42 -19.69 -5.33
N ALA A 64 27.23 -19.11 -5.46
CA ALA A 64 26.82 -18.02 -4.59
C ALA A 64 26.44 -18.60 -3.21
N GLU A 65 27.31 -18.44 -2.20
CA GLU A 65 27.00 -18.81 -0.82
C GLU A 65 25.74 -18.09 -0.38
N ALA A 66 24.68 -18.86 -0.11
CA ALA A 66 23.42 -18.30 0.38
C ALA A 66 23.64 -17.63 1.74
N THR A 67 23.32 -16.35 1.84
CA THR A 67 23.45 -15.58 3.08
C THR A 67 22.50 -16.12 4.14
N ALA A 68 23.04 -16.61 5.25
CA ALA A 68 22.25 -17.04 6.39
C ALA A 68 21.58 -15.83 7.04
N ILE A 69 20.26 -15.90 7.25
CA ILE A 69 19.47 -14.82 7.83
C ILE A 69 18.52 -15.37 8.89
N THR A 70 18.42 -14.67 10.02
CA THR A 70 17.41 -14.93 11.04
C THR A 70 16.16 -14.06 10.78
N ARG A 71 15.05 -14.37 11.46
CA ARG A 71 13.82 -13.57 11.35
C ARG A 71 14.06 -12.11 11.76
N SER A 72 14.71 -11.89 12.90
CA SER A 72 15.00 -10.55 13.40
C SER A 72 15.92 -9.75 12.47
N ASP A 73 16.92 -10.41 11.86
CA ASP A 73 17.77 -9.73 10.88
C ASP A 73 16.99 -9.34 9.64
N ALA A 74 16.08 -10.21 9.17
CA ALA A 74 15.21 -9.91 8.03
C ALA A 74 14.28 -8.71 8.31
N GLU A 75 13.66 -8.67 9.49
CA GLU A 75 12.81 -7.55 9.93
C GLU A 75 13.62 -6.23 9.97
N LEU A 76 14.81 -6.23 10.55
CA LEU A 76 15.66 -5.03 10.63
C LEU A 76 16.11 -4.55 9.24
N ILE A 77 16.47 -5.47 8.34
CA ILE A 77 16.84 -5.14 6.95
C ILE A 77 15.64 -4.55 6.22
N ALA A 78 14.45 -5.15 6.35
CA ALA A 78 13.23 -4.65 5.73
C ALA A 78 12.88 -3.24 6.21
N LEU A 79 12.92 -2.98 7.51
CA LEU A 79 12.66 -1.65 8.09
C LEU A 79 13.62 -0.57 7.59
N LYS A 80 14.88 -0.95 7.31
CA LYS A 80 15.91 -0.02 6.84
C LYS A 80 15.84 0.24 5.35
N ASN A 81 15.58 -0.77 4.55
CA ASN A 81 15.79 -0.73 3.11
C ASN A 81 14.48 -0.66 2.30
N ASN A 82 13.33 -1.06 2.88
CA ASN A 82 12.09 -1.16 2.11
C ASN A 82 11.59 0.22 1.64
N PRO A 83 11.42 0.43 0.31
CA PRO A 83 11.01 1.72 -0.23
C PRO A 83 9.60 2.15 0.17
N ARG A 84 8.70 1.20 0.48
CA ARG A 84 7.33 1.53 0.95
C ARG A 84 7.36 2.28 2.28
N ILE A 85 8.22 1.86 3.22
CA ILE A 85 8.41 2.52 4.52
C ILE A 85 8.98 3.93 4.31
N THR A 86 10.02 4.04 3.48
CA THR A 86 10.62 5.36 3.16
C THR A 86 9.59 6.29 2.52
N ALA A 87 8.80 5.79 1.58
CA ALA A 87 7.75 6.58 0.93
C ALA A 87 6.68 7.06 1.92
N SER A 88 6.16 6.18 2.79
CA SER A 88 5.15 6.56 3.78
C SER A 88 5.68 7.58 4.80
N ARG A 89 6.92 7.44 5.27
CA ARG A 89 7.58 8.43 6.14
C ARG A 89 7.75 9.79 5.45
N LEU A 90 8.10 9.80 4.16
CA LEU A 90 8.20 11.05 3.38
C LEU A 90 6.83 11.71 3.20
N LEU A 91 5.75 10.94 3.03
CA LEU A 91 4.38 11.49 2.96
C LEU A 91 3.96 12.12 4.31
N ALA A 92 4.29 11.50 5.44
CA ALA A 92 4.07 12.08 6.76
C ALA A 92 4.84 13.40 6.94
N LEU A 93 6.10 13.46 6.49
CA LEU A 93 6.88 14.69 6.49
C LEU A 93 6.27 15.77 5.57
N ALA A 94 5.74 15.37 4.40
CA ALA A 94 5.04 16.28 3.49
C ALA A 94 3.79 16.87 4.13
N ALA A 95 2.98 16.08 4.84
CA ALA A 95 1.83 16.56 5.61
C ALA A 95 2.24 17.60 6.67
N GLY A 96 3.42 17.41 7.29
CA GLY A 96 4.02 18.41 8.18
C GLY A 96 4.32 19.74 7.49
N GLN A 97 4.72 19.75 6.21
CA GLN A 97 4.90 20.99 5.44
C GLN A 97 3.57 21.66 5.10
N VAL A 98 2.50 20.88 4.84
CA VAL A 98 1.15 21.44 4.67
C VAL A 98 0.70 22.20 5.91
N THR A 99 0.97 21.63 7.11
CA THR A 99 0.74 22.33 8.38
C THR A 99 1.51 23.65 8.46
N ARG A 100 2.77 23.69 8.00
CA ARG A 100 3.59 24.93 7.96
C ARG A 100 3.06 25.94 6.96
N GLN A 101 2.61 25.49 5.76
CA GLN A 101 1.99 26.33 4.75
C GLN A 101 0.75 27.03 5.31
N THR A 102 -0.12 26.28 6.00
CA THR A 102 -1.33 26.88 6.59
C THR A 102 -1.00 27.87 7.71
N ARG A 103 0.04 27.57 8.53
CA ARG A 103 0.53 28.52 9.54
C ARG A 103 1.11 29.80 8.95
N ALA A 104 1.65 29.75 7.73
CA ALA A 104 2.13 30.92 7.05
C ALA A 104 1.05 31.98 6.81
N GLY A 105 -0.25 31.60 6.87
CA GLY A 105 -1.35 32.54 6.87
C GLY A 105 -1.37 33.53 8.04
N TYR A 106 -0.65 33.22 9.15
CA TYR A 106 -0.47 34.16 10.27
C TYR A 106 0.67 35.16 10.06
N LEU A 107 1.54 34.91 9.09
CA LEU A 107 2.73 35.72 8.85
C LEU A 107 2.45 36.75 7.77
N PRO A 108 3.18 37.91 7.79
CA PRO A 108 3.08 38.89 6.72
C PRO A 108 3.55 38.28 5.40
N GLN A 109 2.77 38.54 4.36
CA GLN A 109 3.11 38.18 2.98
C GLN A 109 3.56 39.44 2.23
N ILE A 110 4.74 39.37 1.64
CA ILE A 110 5.34 40.50 0.91
C ILE A 110 5.53 40.04 -0.54
N TYR A 111 4.96 40.84 -1.45
CA TYR A 111 5.10 40.64 -2.89
C TYR A 111 5.76 41.86 -3.54
N GLY A 112 6.72 41.61 -4.40
CA GLY A 112 7.29 42.61 -5.29
C GLY A 112 6.68 42.48 -6.68
N ALA A 113 6.34 43.61 -7.35
CA ALA A 113 5.82 43.62 -8.68
C ALA A 113 6.59 44.67 -9.53
N ILE A 114 6.87 44.32 -10.77
CA ILE A 114 7.35 45.20 -11.81
C ILE A 114 6.31 45.15 -12.93
N THR A 115 5.74 46.25 -13.25
CA THR A 115 4.70 46.37 -14.30
C THR A 115 5.20 47.33 -15.36
N ALA A 116 5.10 46.95 -16.62
CA ALA A 116 5.31 47.84 -17.75
C ALA A 116 4.12 47.66 -18.71
N GLU A 117 3.41 48.71 -18.98
CA GLU A 117 2.24 48.72 -19.86
C GLU A 117 2.42 49.80 -20.89
N LYS A 118 2.21 49.44 -22.16
CA LYS A 118 2.13 50.40 -23.26
C LYS A 118 0.67 50.56 -23.67
N ALA A 119 0.11 51.73 -23.43
CA ALA A 119 -1.23 52.06 -23.86
C ALA A 119 -1.18 52.97 -25.10
N GLU A 120 -2.16 52.86 -25.98
CA GLU A 120 -2.35 53.77 -27.09
C GLU A 120 -2.96 55.08 -26.58
N ASP A 121 -2.54 56.20 -27.11
CA ASP A 121 -2.99 57.52 -26.67
C ASP A 121 -4.51 57.65 -26.79
N GLY A 122 -5.16 58.03 -25.69
CA GLY A 122 -6.59 58.19 -25.63
C GLY A 122 -7.39 56.92 -25.32
N SER A 123 -6.73 55.76 -25.15
CA SER A 123 -7.40 54.51 -24.77
C SER A 123 -8.11 54.66 -23.43
N ARG A 124 -9.32 54.12 -23.33
CA ARG A 124 -10.14 54.13 -22.12
C ARG A 124 -10.66 52.73 -21.82
N ILE A 125 -10.74 52.37 -20.55
CA ILE A 125 -11.46 51.18 -20.13
C ILE A 125 -12.95 51.52 -20.11
N GLY A 126 -13.72 50.89 -21.00
CA GLY A 126 -15.18 50.98 -21.05
C GLY A 126 -15.78 49.74 -20.41
N ALA A 127 -16.51 49.90 -19.32
CA ALA A 127 -17.29 48.83 -18.70
C ALA A 127 -18.72 49.38 -18.43
N GLY A 128 -19.60 49.18 -19.37
CA GLY A 128 -20.99 49.63 -19.26
C GLY A 128 -21.12 51.14 -19.03
N ALA A 129 -21.86 51.55 -17.99
CA ALA A 129 -22.04 52.97 -17.64
C ALA A 129 -20.84 53.61 -16.92
N LEU A 130 -19.77 52.88 -16.63
CA LEU A 130 -18.59 53.34 -15.91
C LEU A 130 -17.40 53.54 -16.85
N THR A 131 -17.51 54.52 -17.72
CA THR A 131 -16.48 54.86 -18.69
C THR A 131 -15.70 56.09 -18.21
N ASN A 132 -14.53 55.94 -17.59
CA ASN A 132 -13.65 57.11 -17.42
C ASN A 132 -12.19 56.84 -17.00
N SER A 133 -11.73 55.62 -16.98
CA SER A 133 -10.31 55.37 -16.71
C SER A 133 -9.50 55.45 -17.98
N ARG A 134 -8.61 56.48 -18.10
CA ARG A 134 -7.60 56.51 -19.15
C ARG A 134 -6.50 55.54 -18.86
N LEU A 135 -6.11 54.79 -19.88
CA LEU A 135 -4.91 53.97 -19.85
C LEU A 135 -3.70 54.81 -20.26
N TYR A 136 -2.66 54.78 -19.49
CA TYR A 136 -1.41 55.47 -19.78
C TYR A 136 -0.29 54.45 -19.96
N THR A 137 0.60 54.72 -20.89
CA THR A 137 1.87 54.00 -20.95
C THR A 137 2.64 54.27 -19.66
N HIS A 138 2.93 53.25 -18.91
CA HIS A 138 3.67 53.39 -17.64
C HIS A 138 4.56 52.20 -17.37
N ALA A 139 5.61 52.44 -16.60
CA ALA A 139 6.40 51.41 -15.98
C ALA A 139 6.49 51.74 -14.49
N GLY A 140 6.32 50.73 -13.68
CA GLY A 140 6.37 50.90 -12.23
C GLY A 140 6.95 49.69 -11.54
N THR A 141 7.51 49.93 -10.39
CA THR A 141 7.95 48.87 -9.48
C THR A 141 7.42 49.17 -8.09
N GLY A 142 7.00 48.12 -7.40
CA GLY A 142 6.45 48.29 -6.05
C GLY A 142 6.40 47.01 -5.28
N GLY A 143 6.15 47.14 -3.98
CA GLY A 143 5.92 46.05 -3.08
C GLY A 143 4.58 46.21 -2.37
N THR A 144 3.93 45.09 -2.10
CA THR A 144 2.73 45.01 -1.26
C THR A 144 2.98 44.09 -0.09
N LEU A 145 2.56 44.51 1.09
CA LEU A 145 2.57 43.71 2.32
C LEU A 145 1.11 43.46 2.71
N SER A 146 0.77 42.21 2.93
CA SER A 146 -0.53 41.80 3.46
C SER A 146 -0.33 40.98 4.74
N GLN A 147 -1.02 41.36 5.82
CA GLN A 147 -0.97 40.69 7.12
C GLN A 147 -2.38 40.45 7.61
N LEU A 148 -2.71 39.15 7.83
CA LEU A 148 -3.92 38.79 8.56
C LEU A 148 -3.80 39.24 10.03
N ILE A 149 -4.74 40.08 10.48
CA ILE A 149 -4.85 40.47 11.90
C ILE A 149 -5.72 39.45 12.64
N THR A 150 -6.92 39.20 12.10
CA THR A 150 -7.82 38.17 12.63
C THR A 150 -8.85 37.76 11.58
N ASP A 151 -9.19 36.47 11.60
CA ASP A 151 -10.33 35.86 10.89
C ASP A 151 -11.25 35.12 11.88
N PHE A 152 -11.20 35.54 13.15
CA PHE A 152 -11.98 34.98 14.24
C PHE A 152 -11.85 33.46 14.40
N GLY A 153 -10.68 32.91 14.05
CA GLY A 153 -10.31 31.53 14.29
C GLY A 153 -10.42 30.60 13.07
N HIS A 154 -10.81 31.10 11.90
CA HIS A 154 -10.86 30.28 10.66
C HIS A 154 -9.49 29.64 10.37
N THR A 155 -8.43 30.45 10.28
CA THR A 155 -7.05 29.95 10.07
C THR A 155 -6.60 29.04 11.23
N ASN A 156 -7.02 29.31 12.48
CA ASN A 156 -6.67 28.46 13.61
C ASN A 156 -7.27 27.05 13.48
N GLU A 157 -8.54 26.94 13.09
CA GLU A 157 -9.18 25.63 12.85
C GLU A 157 -8.57 24.92 11.64
N LEU A 158 -8.18 25.62 10.57
CA LEU A 158 -7.44 25.03 9.44
C LEU A 158 -6.06 24.48 9.87
N VAL A 159 -5.32 25.20 10.70
CA VAL A 159 -4.05 24.72 11.25
C VAL A 159 -4.27 23.50 12.15
N ALA A 160 -5.34 23.50 12.95
CA ALA A 160 -5.70 22.36 13.78
C ALA A 160 -6.08 21.12 12.93
N THR A 161 -6.82 21.33 11.83
CA THR A 161 -7.13 20.29 10.83
C THR A 161 -5.86 19.66 10.28
N ASN A 162 -4.95 20.45 9.72
CA ASN A 162 -3.75 19.95 9.09
C ASN A 162 -2.78 19.30 10.08
N LYS A 163 -2.76 19.74 11.36
CA LYS A 163 -2.02 19.05 12.43
C LYS A 163 -2.56 17.66 12.72
N LEU A 164 -3.89 17.48 12.69
CA LEU A 164 -4.51 16.17 12.89
C LEU A 164 -4.26 15.27 11.70
N GLN A 165 -4.35 15.80 10.47
CA GLN A 165 -3.99 15.08 9.26
C GLN A 165 -2.51 14.65 9.25
N GLN A 166 -1.59 15.54 9.67
CA GLN A 166 -0.19 15.17 9.85
C GLN A 166 -0.03 13.98 10.80
N LYS A 167 -0.72 14.01 11.96
CA LYS A 167 -0.68 12.89 12.91
C LYS A 167 -1.33 11.61 12.33
N ALA A 168 -2.37 11.73 11.51
CA ALA A 168 -2.96 10.60 10.82
C ALA A 168 -1.96 9.96 9.85
N GLU A 169 -1.22 10.77 9.08
CA GLU A 169 -0.16 10.29 8.19
C GLU A 169 1.01 9.64 8.96
N ASP A 170 1.36 10.17 10.15
CA ASP A 170 2.35 9.52 11.03
C ASP A 170 1.87 8.11 11.45
N GLN A 171 0.57 7.94 11.76
CA GLN A 171 -0.01 6.64 12.08
C GLN A 171 -0.09 5.73 10.84
N THR A 172 -0.39 6.27 9.67
CA THR A 172 -0.37 5.54 8.39
C THR A 172 1.03 5.03 8.06
N ALA A 173 2.07 5.81 8.36
CA ALA A 173 3.45 5.36 8.21
C ALA A 173 3.77 4.18 9.15
N LEU A 174 3.32 4.21 10.41
CA LEU A 174 3.45 3.09 11.35
C LEU A 174 2.66 1.84 10.89
N ALA A 175 1.45 2.02 10.33
CA ALA A 175 0.69 0.92 9.75
C ALA A 175 1.46 0.26 8.59
N THR A 176 2.06 1.07 7.71
CA THR A 176 2.91 0.58 6.61
C THR A 176 4.12 -0.20 7.12
N GLU A 177 4.74 0.23 8.22
CA GLU A 177 5.84 -0.50 8.86
C GLU A 177 5.37 -1.88 9.34
N GLN A 178 4.21 -1.97 9.99
CA GLN A 178 3.64 -3.25 10.43
C GLN A 178 3.27 -4.16 9.24
N ASP A 179 2.76 -3.60 8.15
CA ASP A 179 2.47 -4.36 6.92
C ASP A 179 3.74 -4.97 6.31
N VAL A 180 4.82 -4.19 6.27
CA VAL A 180 6.11 -4.68 5.75
C VAL A 180 6.73 -5.73 6.67
N LEU A 181 6.64 -5.56 7.99
CA LEU A 181 7.07 -6.57 8.96
C LEU A 181 6.31 -7.88 8.77
N LEU A 182 4.98 -7.81 8.66
CA LEU A 182 4.17 -9.02 8.40
C LEU A 182 4.55 -9.68 7.08
N ALA A 183 4.74 -8.90 6.01
CA ALA A 183 5.16 -9.45 4.71
C ALA A 183 6.55 -10.11 4.79
N THR A 184 7.45 -9.55 5.59
CA THR A 184 8.79 -10.10 5.85
C THR A 184 8.69 -11.45 6.59
N ASP A 185 7.90 -11.52 7.65
CA ASP A 185 7.67 -12.75 8.41
C ASP A 185 7.04 -13.84 7.53
N GLN A 186 6.06 -13.46 6.71
CA GLN A 186 5.44 -14.40 5.76
C GLN A 186 6.45 -14.95 4.75
N ALA A 187 7.29 -14.09 4.19
CA ALA A 187 8.32 -14.51 3.24
C ALA A 187 9.38 -15.39 3.92
N PHE A 188 9.80 -15.04 5.15
CA PHE A 188 10.76 -15.78 5.93
C PHE A 188 10.26 -17.19 6.28
N TYR A 189 9.05 -17.32 6.83
CA TYR A 189 8.48 -18.63 7.17
C TYR A 189 8.15 -19.48 5.94
N ARG A 190 7.80 -18.87 4.80
CA ARG A 190 7.67 -19.58 3.53
C ARG A 190 9.00 -20.14 3.05
N LEU A 191 10.10 -19.40 3.21
CA LEU A 191 11.44 -19.91 2.88
C LEU A 191 11.84 -21.06 3.80
N LEU A 192 11.61 -20.96 5.11
CA LEU A 192 11.85 -22.07 6.06
C LEU A 192 11.03 -23.31 5.72
N ASN A 193 9.75 -23.13 5.38
CA ASN A 193 8.89 -24.22 4.94
C ASN A 193 9.46 -24.88 3.67
N ALA A 194 9.79 -24.08 2.63
CA ALA A 194 10.34 -24.60 1.39
C ALA A 194 11.66 -25.37 1.59
N GLN A 195 12.57 -24.85 2.44
CA GLN A 195 13.81 -25.54 2.80
C GLN A 195 13.53 -26.87 3.51
N SER A 196 12.57 -26.91 4.42
CA SER A 196 12.19 -28.14 5.11
C SER A 196 11.51 -29.15 4.19
N LEU A 197 10.71 -28.70 3.22
CA LEU A 197 10.14 -29.57 2.18
C LEU A 197 11.21 -30.12 1.23
N LEU A 198 12.25 -29.34 0.93
CA LEU A 198 13.40 -29.80 0.16
C LEU A 198 14.14 -30.93 0.89
N ASP A 199 14.32 -30.81 2.21
CA ASP A 199 14.91 -31.87 3.02
C ASP A 199 14.07 -33.16 2.95
N VAL A 200 12.73 -33.04 3.02
CA VAL A 200 11.80 -34.18 2.87
C VAL A 200 11.88 -34.80 1.48
N ALA A 201 11.96 -33.97 0.42
CA ALA A 201 12.06 -34.44 -0.95
C ALA A 201 13.38 -35.20 -1.19
N LYS A 202 14.51 -34.66 -0.72
CA LYS A 202 15.83 -35.37 -0.76
C LYS A 202 15.80 -36.72 -0.08
N ALA A 203 15.28 -36.78 1.15
CA ALA A 203 15.13 -38.01 1.89
C ALA A 203 14.21 -39.03 1.18
N THR A 204 13.15 -38.52 0.53
CA THR A 204 12.22 -39.36 -0.25
C THR A 204 12.90 -39.94 -1.49
N VAL A 205 13.69 -39.16 -2.23
CA VAL A 205 14.46 -39.66 -3.39
C VAL A 205 15.44 -40.75 -2.95
N GLU A 206 16.20 -40.52 -1.88
CA GLU A 206 17.15 -41.49 -1.33
C GLU A 206 16.45 -42.79 -0.94
N ALA A 207 15.32 -42.69 -0.19
CA ALA A 207 14.57 -43.88 0.23
C ALA A 207 14.03 -44.69 -0.96
N ARG A 208 13.53 -44.00 -2.03
CA ARG A 208 13.02 -44.67 -3.24
C ARG A 208 14.13 -45.24 -4.10
N ALA A 209 15.30 -44.58 -4.20
CA ALA A 209 16.46 -45.08 -4.89
C ALA A 209 16.98 -46.39 -4.22
N ASN A 210 16.99 -46.43 -2.88
CA ASN A 210 17.38 -47.64 -2.13
C ASN A 210 16.41 -48.79 -2.43
N VAL A 211 15.09 -48.54 -2.52
CA VAL A 211 14.11 -49.59 -2.87
C VAL A 211 14.29 -50.04 -4.32
N GLN A 212 14.49 -49.13 -5.27
CA GLN A 212 14.71 -49.45 -6.68
C GLN A 212 15.96 -50.31 -6.85
N ASN A 213 17.10 -49.97 -6.18
CA ASN A 213 18.33 -50.72 -6.20
C ASN A 213 18.14 -52.14 -5.62
N LEU A 214 17.43 -52.26 -4.49
CA LEU A 214 17.09 -53.55 -3.89
C LEU A 214 16.24 -54.40 -4.83
N THR A 215 15.19 -53.82 -5.40
CA THR A 215 14.29 -54.52 -6.32
C THR A 215 15.04 -54.99 -7.57
N GLN A 216 15.93 -54.14 -8.12
CA GLN A 216 16.78 -54.50 -9.26
C GLN A 216 17.69 -55.72 -8.96
N ALA A 217 18.30 -55.74 -7.78
CA ALA A 217 19.12 -56.88 -7.35
C ALA A 217 18.30 -58.17 -7.21
N LEU A 218 17.10 -58.08 -6.64
CA LEU A 218 16.17 -59.21 -6.48
C LEU A 218 15.63 -59.73 -7.82
N THR A 219 15.34 -58.82 -8.79
CA THR A 219 14.90 -59.20 -10.16
C THR A 219 16.01 -59.89 -10.91
N LYS A 220 17.26 -59.41 -10.83
CA LYS A 220 18.43 -60.07 -11.42
C LYS A 220 18.65 -61.48 -10.88
N SER A 221 18.24 -61.73 -9.63
CA SER A 221 18.30 -63.06 -8.98
C SER A 221 17.04 -63.88 -9.21
N ALA A 222 16.13 -63.47 -10.09
CA ALA A 222 14.84 -64.08 -10.38
C ALA A 222 13.91 -64.25 -9.13
N LEU A 223 14.15 -63.48 -8.07
CA LEU A 223 13.33 -63.47 -6.86
C LEU A 223 12.16 -62.48 -6.92
N ARG A 224 12.16 -61.54 -7.89
CA ARG A 224 11.10 -60.57 -8.13
C ARG A 224 10.86 -60.39 -9.63
N SER A 225 9.69 -59.80 -9.99
CA SER A 225 9.27 -59.60 -11.37
C SER A 225 9.81 -58.30 -11.94
N ASP A 226 9.90 -58.22 -13.27
CA ASP A 226 10.17 -56.97 -13.99
C ASP A 226 9.11 -55.89 -13.72
N LEU A 227 7.86 -56.30 -13.44
CA LEU A 227 6.80 -55.40 -13.04
C LEU A 227 7.14 -54.68 -11.73
N ASP A 228 7.69 -55.40 -10.72
CA ASP A 228 8.11 -54.78 -9.45
C ASP A 228 9.21 -53.75 -9.68
N LEU A 229 10.18 -54.03 -10.56
CA LEU A 229 11.26 -53.10 -10.92
C LEU A 229 10.72 -51.86 -11.64
N ASN A 230 9.77 -52.05 -12.56
CA ASN A 230 9.16 -50.93 -13.27
C ASN A 230 8.37 -50.02 -12.31
N ILE A 231 7.64 -50.58 -11.35
CA ILE A 231 6.94 -49.83 -10.31
C ILE A 231 7.93 -49.06 -9.43
N ALA A 232 9.02 -49.70 -8.99
CA ALA A 232 10.04 -49.03 -8.17
C ALA A 232 10.71 -47.87 -8.96
N SER A 233 11.01 -48.09 -10.24
CA SER A 233 11.62 -47.08 -11.11
C SER A 233 10.66 -45.89 -11.37
N ALA A 234 9.38 -46.15 -11.58
CA ALA A 234 8.35 -45.10 -11.70
C ALA A 234 8.23 -44.26 -10.41
N ASN A 235 8.24 -44.92 -9.25
CA ASN A 235 8.22 -44.23 -7.98
C ASN A 235 9.47 -43.39 -7.70
N LEU A 236 10.64 -43.83 -8.14
CA LEU A 236 11.87 -43.03 -8.07
C LEU A 236 11.73 -41.78 -8.97
N SER A 237 11.32 -41.93 -10.23
CA SER A 237 11.12 -40.82 -11.13
C SER A 237 10.11 -39.81 -10.58
N GLN A 238 9.02 -40.27 -9.97
CA GLN A 238 8.05 -39.40 -9.30
C GLN A 238 8.68 -38.60 -8.14
N SER A 239 9.58 -39.20 -7.37
CA SER A 239 10.27 -38.50 -6.26
C SER A 239 11.32 -37.51 -6.78
N GLN A 240 11.92 -37.76 -7.94
CA GLN A 240 12.82 -36.82 -8.61
C GLN A 240 12.06 -35.57 -9.09
N LEU A 241 10.82 -35.73 -9.61
CA LEU A 241 9.96 -34.59 -9.92
C LEU A 241 9.63 -33.79 -8.65
N LEU A 242 9.29 -34.46 -7.54
CA LEU A 242 9.07 -33.77 -6.27
C LEU A 242 10.30 -33.00 -5.79
N LEU A 243 11.50 -33.52 -6.03
CA LEU A 243 12.76 -32.83 -5.69
C LEU A 243 12.93 -31.56 -6.52
N LEU A 244 12.72 -31.63 -7.85
CA LEU A 244 12.79 -30.47 -8.72
C LEU A 244 11.80 -29.38 -8.32
N ASP A 245 10.57 -29.77 -7.97
CA ASP A 245 9.55 -28.84 -7.50
C ASP A 245 9.98 -28.17 -6.17
N ALA A 246 10.56 -28.95 -5.25
CA ALA A 246 11.05 -28.43 -3.97
C ALA A 246 12.27 -27.49 -4.14
N GLU A 247 13.18 -27.80 -5.04
CA GLU A 247 14.33 -26.92 -5.39
C GLU A 247 13.86 -25.60 -5.96
N ASN A 248 12.93 -25.63 -6.91
CA ASN A 248 12.30 -24.43 -7.44
C ASN A 248 11.53 -23.66 -6.35
N GLY A 249 10.87 -24.37 -5.44
CA GLY A 249 10.17 -23.77 -4.30
C GLY A 249 11.09 -22.95 -3.40
N VAL A 250 12.28 -23.47 -3.08
CA VAL A 250 13.29 -22.72 -2.31
C VAL A 250 13.79 -21.51 -3.06
N ALA A 251 14.12 -21.63 -4.34
CA ALA A 251 14.58 -20.51 -5.15
C ALA A 251 13.53 -19.40 -5.24
N SER A 252 12.27 -19.76 -5.48
CA SER A 252 11.14 -18.82 -5.55
C SER A 252 10.88 -18.13 -4.21
N ALA A 253 10.92 -18.87 -3.09
CA ALA A 253 10.73 -18.31 -1.76
C ALA A 253 11.89 -17.36 -1.37
N SER A 254 13.15 -17.72 -1.74
CA SER A 254 14.31 -16.85 -1.54
C SER A 254 14.19 -15.54 -2.33
N ALA A 255 13.79 -15.63 -3.61
CA ALA A 255 13.56 -14.43 -4.43
C ALA A 255 12.42 -13.56 -3.88
N THR A 256 11.35 -14.17 -3.33
CA THR A 256 10.27 -13.44 -2.67
C THR A 256 10.76 -12.71 -1.43
N LEU A 257 11.59 -13.36 -0.60
CA LEU A 257 12.20 -12.70 0.56
C LEU A 257 13.12 -11.55 0.12
N ALA A 258 13.98 -11.76 -0.88
CA ALA A 258 14.85 -10.73 -1.42
C ALA A 258 14.05 -9.49 -1.88
N ALA A 259 12.91 -9.69 -2.55
CA ALA A 259 12.04 -8.61 -2.99
C ALA A 259 11.45 -7.80 -1.81
N VAL A 260 11.02 -8.47 -0.74
CA VAL A 260 10.49 -7.80 0.47
C VAL A 260 11.59 -7.03 1.21
N LEU A 261 12.81 -7.58 1.23
CA LEU A 261 13.99 -6.94 1.83
C LEU A 261 14.57 -5.81 0.96
N ALA A 262 14.00 -5.59 -0.25
CA ALA A 262 14.53 -4.67 -1.27
C ALA A 262 15.98 -4.97 -1.65
N ALA A 263 16.35 -6.26 -1.65
CA ALA A 263 17.64 -6.75 -2.12
C ALA A 263 17.59 -7.11 -3.61
N PRO A 264 18.73 -7.20 -4.31
CA PRO A 264 18.79 -7.70 -5.68
C PRO A 264 18.13 -9.08 -5.81
N ALA A 265 17.43 -9.32 -6.92
CA ALA A 265 16.63 -10.53 -7.12
C ALA A 265 17.47 -11.83 -7.19
N ASP A 266 18.74 -11.73 -7.48
CA ASP A 266 19.75 -12.81 -7.52
C ASP A 266 20.37 -13.13 -6.16
N THR A 267 20.02 -12.36 -5.10
CA THR A 267 20.49 -12.62 -3.75
C THR A 267 19.83 -13.87 -3.20
N LEU A 268 20.63 -14.90 -2.90
CA LEU A 268 20.15 -16.12 -2.29
C LEU A 268 20.21 -16.01 -0.77
N TYR A 269 19.07 -16.21 -0.13
CA TYR A 269 18.97 -16.28 1.33
C TYR A 269 18.73 -17.70 1.80
N ARG A 270 19.36 -18.04 2.92
CA ARG A 270 19.07 -19.24 3.68
C ARG A 270 18.52 -18.85 5.05
N ALA A 271 17.23 -19.11 5.25
CA ALA A 271 16.59 -18.86 6.54
C ALA A 271 17.11 -19.82 7.59
N VAL A 272 17.42 -19.29 8.79
CA VAL A 272 17.93 -20.06 9.92
C VAL A 272 17.00 -19.86 11.11
N GLU A 273 16.54 -20.97 11.66
CA GLU A 273 15.75 -21.04 12.88
C GLU A 273 16.25 -22.19 13.76
N ASP A 274 16.13 -22.05 15.07
CA ASP A 274 16.34 -23.20 15.98
C ASP A 274 15.14 -24.14 15.89
N ARG A 275 15.30 -25.20 15.09
CA ARG A 275 14.27 -26.22 14.87
C ARG A 275 14.00 -27.08 16.10
N ASN A 276 14.87 -27.03 17.11
CA ASN A 276 14.74 -27.81 18.33
C ASN A 276 13.89 -27.09 19.39
N GLU A 277 13.63 -25.80 19.21
CA GLU A 277 12.76 -25.06 20.10
C GLU A 277 11.29 -25.44 19.88
N ALA A 278 10.61 -25.81 20.98
CA ALA A 278 9.20 -26.12 20.93
C ALA A 278 8.40 -24.87 20.55
N PRO A 279 7.41 -24.98 19.63
CA PRO A 279 6.57 -23.84 19.31
C PRO A 279 5.88 -23.28 20.56
N PRO A 280 5.80 -21.94 20.72
CA PRO A 280 5.13 -21.33 21.86
C PRO A 280 3.65 -21.72 21.91
N LEU A 281 3.06 -21.75 23.11
CA LEU A 281 1.64 -22.06 23.27
C LEU A 281 0.77 -20.90 22.71
N PRO A 282 -0.38 -21.21 22.07
CA PRO A 282 -1.30 -20.17 21.62
C PRO A 282 -1.89 -19.45 22.83
N PRO A 283 -2.27 -18.14 22.71
CA PRO A 283 -3.02 -17.46 23.74
C PRO A 283 -4.35 -18.16 24.03
N ALA A 284 -4.79 -18.12 25.29
CA ALA A 284 -6.05 -18.76 25.69
C ALA A 284 -7.26 -18.12 24.98
N ALA A 285 -8.26 -18.94 24.61
CA ALA A 285 -9.47 -18.50 23.91
C ALA A 285 -10.26 -17.40 24.67
N ASP A 286 -10.22 -17.43 25.99
CA ASP A 286 -10.88 -16.43 26.87
C ASP A 286 -10.24 -15.04 26.78
N SER A 287 -9.07 -14.93 26.16
CA SER A 287 -8.38 -13.65 25.95
C SER A 287 -8.93 -12.82 24.78
N ALA A 288 -9.88 -13.35 24.00
CA ALA A 288 -10.36 -12.68 22.76
C ALA A 288 -10.86 -11.24 23.01
N ALA A 289 -11.58 -10.99 24.11
CA ALA A 289 -12.06 -9.65 24.47
C ALA A 289 -10.90 -8.70 24.82
N ALA A 290 -9.91 -9.20 25.55
CA ALA A 290 -8.71 -8.44 25.92
C ALA A 290 -7.86 -8.11 24.68
N LEU A 291 -7.67 -9.09 23.80
CA LEU A 291 -6.95 -8.91 22.53
C LEU A 291 -7.64 -7.90 21.60
N ASN A 292 -8.98 -7.94 21.55
CA ASN A 292 -9.75 -6.94 20.80
C ASN A 292 -9.59 -5.54 21.39
N THR A 293 -9.67 -5.39 22.71
CA THR A 293 -9.44 -4.09 23.38
C THR A 293 -8.03 -3.57 23.08
N GLN A 294 -7.03 -4.44 23.11
CA GLN A 294 -5.66 -4.10 22.76
C GLN A 294 -5.56 -3.66 21.29
N ALA A 295 -6.16 -4.39 20.35
CA ALA A 295 -6.18 -4.05 18.95
C ALA A 295 -6.80 -2.68 18.70
N GLN A 296 -7.95 -2.40 19.32
CA GLN A 296 -8.66 -1.11 19.24
C GLN A 296 -7.82 0.08 19.71
N SER A 297 -6.85 -0.14 20.60
CA SER A 297 -5.99 0.91 21.15
C SER A 297 -4.61 1.00 20.46
N HIS A 298 -4.11 -0.08 19.89
CA HIS A 298 -2.74 -0.13 19.38
C HIS A 298 -2.64 -0.16 17.83
N ARG A 299 -3.72 -0.48 17.12
CA ARG A 299 -3.66 -0.50 15.67
C ARG A 299 -3.52 0.89 15.07
N PRO A 300 -2.40 1.16 14.34
CA PRO A 300 -2.14 2.51 13.83
C PRO A 300 -3.09 2.91 12.69
N ASP A 301 -3.56 1.96 11.86
CA ASP A 301 -4.55 2.22 10.81
C ASP A 301 -5.88 2.76 11.37
N LEU A 302 -6.37 2.18 12.49
CA LEU A 302 -7.55 2.67 13.17
C LEU A 302 -7.32 4.04 13.83
N GLN A 303 -6.11 4.26 14.39
CA GLN A 303 -5.75 5.56 14.95
C GLN A 303 -5.68 6.64 13.87
N ALA A 304 -5.16 6.32 12.69
CA ALA A 304 -5.15 7.23 11.54
C ALA A 304 -6.57 7.69 11.18
N LEU A 305 -7.51 6.76 10.97
CA LEU A 305 -8.90 7.10 10.64
C LEU A 305 -9.61 7.91 11.75
N ARG A 306 -9.32 7.63 13.02
CA ARG A 306 -9.86 8.43 14.14
C ARG A 306 -9.33 9.86 14.13
N LEU A 307 -8.06 10.05 13.77
CA LEU A 307 -7.46 11.37 13.65
C LEU A 307 -8.00 12.12 12.43
N ASP A 308 -8.26 11.43 11.31
CA ASP A 308 -8.88 12.03 10.13
C ASP A 308 -10.32 12.47 10.41
N ALA A 309 -11.11 11.67 11.13
CA ALA A 309 -12.45 12.08 11.54
C ALA A 309 -12.42 13.33 12.45
N GLN A 310 -11.42 13.45 13.34
CA GLN A 310 -11.21 14.66 14.14
C GLN A 310 -10.75 15.83 13.29
N ALA A 311 -9.91 15.60 12.25
CA ALA A 311 -9.49 16.63 11.32
C ALA A 311 -10.69 17.18 10.54
N ASP A 312 -11.56 16.31 10.02
CA ASP A 312 -12.78 16.70 9.33
C ASP A 312 -13.74 17.48 10.24
N GLN A 313 -13.83 17.14 11.51
CA GLN A 313 -14.59 17.92 12.49
C GLN A 313 -14.05 19.35 12.65
N ARG A 314 -12.71 19.51 12.70
CA ARG A 314 -12.07 20.84 12.75
C ARG A 314 -12.29 21.60 11.45
N PHE A 315 -12.17 20.91 10.31
CA PHE A 315 -12.43 21.49 9.01
C PHE A 315 -13.86 21.99 8.87
N ALA A 316 -14.85 21.22 9.32
CA ALA A 316 -16.25 21.64 9.31
C ALA A 316 -16.47 22.91 10.17
N ARG A 317 -15.77 23.06 11.30
CA ARG A 317 -15.77 24.29 12.09
C ARG A 317 -15.12 25.44 11.35
N ALA A 318 -13.98 25.21 10.69
CA ALA A 318 -13.32 26.23 9.87
C ALA A 318 -14.28 26.79 8.81
N GLN A 319 -15.02 25.90 8.10
CA GLN A 319 -15.99 26.35 7.10
C GLN A 319 -17.10 27.23 7.67
N LEU A 320 -17.60 26.92 8.87
CA LEU A 320 -18.59 27.76 9.54
C LEU A 320 -18.04 29.14 9.91
N LEU A 321 -16.77 29.23 10.31
CA LEU A 321 -16.13 30.50 10.68
C LEU A 321 -15.93 31.45 9.51
N GLN A 322 -16.07 31.00 8.25
CA GLN A 322 -16.08 31.86 7.08
C GLN A 322 -17.25 32.86 7.07
N HIS A 323 -18.28 32.69 7.88
CA HIS A 323 -19.33 33.71 8.07
C HIS A 323 -18.85 34.92 8.86
N LEU A 324 -17.75 34.83 9.58
CA LEU A 324 -17.21 35.90 10.41
C LEU A 324 -16.38 36.86 9.55
N PRO A 325 -16.27 38.12 10.00
CA PRO A 325 -15.44 39.12 9.28
C PRO A 325 -13.97 38.71 9.27
N THR A 326 -13.24 39.17 8.24
CA THR A 326 -11.77 39.03 8.17
C THR A 326 -11.16 40.43 8.26
N ILE A 327 -10.20 40.64 9.15
CA ILE A 327 -9.47 41.91 9.32
C ILE A 327 -8.02 41.66 8.91
N SER A 328 -7.54 42.47 7.94
CA SER A 328 -6.16 42.41 7.45
C SER A 328 -5.55 43.79 7.36
N ALA A 329 -4.28 43.93 7.66
CA ALA A 329 -3.47 45.09 7.37
C ALA A 329 -2.86 44.96 5.99
N LEU A 330 -2.87 46.05 5.25
CA LEU A 330 -2.29 46.16 3.92
C LEU A 330 -1.34 47.37 3.90
N ALA A 331 -0.18 47.21 3.29
CA ALA A 331 0.72 48.28 2.97
C ALA A 331 1.26 48.12 1.55
N THR A 332 1.40 49.20 0.85
CA THR A 332 1.96 49.21 -0.51
C THR A 332 2.90 50.38 -0.68
N GLY A 333 3.96 50.20 -1.42
CA GLY A 333 4.89 51.28 -1.74
C GLY A 333 5.65 50.97 -3.01
N GLY A 334 6.02 52.01 -3.74
CA GLY A 334 6.71 51.83 -5.00
C GLY A 334 7.02 53.15 -5.74
N ILE A 335 7.43 53.00 -6.96
CA ILE A 335 7.75 54.07 -7.88
C ILE A 335 6.93 53.86 -9.15
N THR A 336 6.10 54.86 -9.51
CA THR A 336 5.36 54.84 -10.76
C THR A 336 5.65 56.15 -11.47
N PRO A 337 6.58 56.19 -12.40
CA PRO A 337 6.99 57.43 -13.07
C PRO A 337 5.99 57.83 -14.17
N VAL A 338 4.78 58.32 -13.77
CA VAL A 338 3.73 58.85 -14.67
C VAL A 338 3.46 60.26 -14.24
N GLY A 339 3.74 61.20 -15.10
CA GLY A 339 3.38 62.60 -14.92
C GLY A 339 2.05 62.95 -15.55
N PRO A 340 1.43 64.12 -15.21
CA PRO A 340 0.11 64.54 -15.73
C PRO A 340 0.05 64.72 -17.24
N ASP A 341 1.16 64.91 -17.94
CA ASP A 341 1.23 65.11 -19.39
C ASP A 341 2.08 64.01 -20.10
N GLY A 342 2.14 62.80 -19.55
CA GLY A 342 2.95 61.74 -20.12
C GLY A 342 4.47 61.88 -19.89
N ILE A 343 4.89 62.90 -19.13
CA ILE A 343 6.30 63.07 -18.74
C ILE A 343 6.65 62.11 -17.62
N PHE A 344 7.67 61.30 -17.84
CA PHE A 344 8.16 60.38 -16.81
C PHE A 344 8.84 61.16 -15.68
N VAL A 345 8.12 61.37 -14.58
CA VAL A 345 8.67 61.91 -13.33
C VAL A 345 8.69 60.77 -12.32
N PRO A 346 9.83 60.51 -11.69
CA PRO A 346 9.90 59.48 -10.65
C PRO A 346 9.05 59.88 -9.45
N HIS A 347 7.88 59.29 -9.35
CA HIS A 347 7.00 59.46 -8.19
C HIS A 347 7.01 58.21 -7.36
N TRP A 348 7.47 58.34 -6.10
CA TRP A 348 7.27 57.30 -5.12
C TRP A 348 5.87 57.42 -4.51
N TYR A 349 5.29 56.30 -4.16
CA TYR A 349 4.06 56.25 -3.39
C TYR A 349 4.20 55.27 -2.23
N ALA A 350 3.50 55.55 -1.14
CA ALA A 350 3.33 54.63 -0.03
C ALA A 350 1.90 54.81 0.51
N ALA A 351 1.24 53.70 0.76
CA ALA A 351 -0.08 53.69 1.35
C ALA A 351 -0.17 52.51 2.34
N GLY A 352 -0.89 52.70 3.41
CA GLY A 352 -1.16 51.64 4.40
C GLY A 352 -2.56 51.81 4.99
N GLY A 353 -3.15 50.68 5.34
CA GLY A 353 -4.50 50.67 5.89
C GLY A 353 -4.91 49.34 6.45
N VAL A 354 -6.10 49.30 6.99
CA VAL A 354 -6.75 48.08 7.49
C VAL A 354 -7.97 47.79 6.63
N ASN A 355 -8.11 46.60 6.19
CA ASN A 355 -9.25 46.10 5.43
C ASN A 355 -10.12 45.21 6.31
N LEU A 356 -11.42 45.55 6.42
CA LEU A 356 -12.44 44.71 7.06
C LEU A 356 -13.35 44.15 5.96
N SER A 357 -13.33 42.85 5.79
CA SER A 357 -14.19 42.13 4.84
C SER A 357 -15.25 41.37 5.57
N ILE A 358 -16.53 41.65 5.28
CA ILE A 358 -17.69 40.98 5.92
C ILE A 358 -18.50 40.31 4.83
N PRO A 359 -18.63 38.98 4.82
CA PRO A 359 -19.46 38.25 3.85
C PRO A 359 -20.95 38.40 4.23
N ILE A 360 -21.66 39.35 3.62
CA ILE A 360 -23.09 39.58 3.92
C ILE A 360 -23.97 38.52 3.26
N PHE A 361 -23.70 38.19 2.00
CA PHE A 361 -24.43 37.18 1.24
C PHE A 361 -23.51 36.50 0.23
N THR A 362 -23.38 35.17 0.32
CA THR A 362 -22.46 34.36 -0.51
C THR A 362 -23.20 33.37 -1.42
N GLY A 363 -24.50 33.57 -1.66
CA GLY A 363 -25.32 32.62 -2.43
C GLY A 363 -25.40 31.22 -1.80
N PHE A 364 -25.46 31.15 -0.48
CA PHE A 364 -25.48 29.88 0.31
C PHE A 364 -24.22 29.03 0.13
N ARG A 365 -23.11 29.55 -0.39
CA ARG A 365 -21.86 28.81 -0.63
C ARG A 365 -21.26 28.32 0.69
N ILE A 366 -21.20 29.17 1.72
CA ILE A 366 -20.56 28.83 3.01
C ILE A 366 -21.37 27.75 3.72
N GLU A 367 -22.71 27.83 3.70
CA GLU A 367 -23.60 26.83 4.29
C GLU A 367 -23.45 25.48 3.59
N ALA A 368 -23.34 25.48 2.26
CA ALA A 368 -23.13 24.26 1.47
C ALA A 368 -21.76 23.61 1.79
N GLN A 369 -20.70 24.41 1.88
CA GLN A 369 -19.37 23.96 2.28
C GLN A 369 -19.33 23.39 3.70
N ALA A 370 -20.01 24.05 4.63
CA ALA A 370 -20.12 23.57 6.00
C ALA A 370 -20.91 22.25 6.09
N LYS A 371 -21.99 22.09 5.32
CA LYS A 371 -22.74 20.84 5.22
C LYS A 371 -21.93 19.72 4.59
N GLU A 372 -21.23 20.01 3.48
CA GLU A 372 -20.32 19.08 2.83
C GLU A 372 -19.27 18.55 3.82
N ALA A 373 -18.60 19.45 4.54
CA ALA A 373 -17.59 19.08 5.53
C ALA A 373 -18.17 18.21 6.66
N ARG A 374 -19.40 18.50 7.12
CA ARG A 374 -20.09 17.67 8.12
C ARG A 374 -20.40 16.27 7.59
N PHE A 375 -20.85 16.15 6.34
CA PHE A 375 -21.10 14.83 5.74
C PHE A 375 -19.81 14.03 5.58
N ARG A 376 -18.69 14.67 5.23
CA ARG A 376 -17.37 14.03 5.19
C ARG A 376 -16.95 13.52 6.57
N GLN A 377 -17.12 14.35 7.62
CA GLN A 377 -16.89 13.91 9.00
C GLN A 377 -17.71 12.67 9.38
N GLN A 378 -19.02 12.68 9.10
CA GLN A 378 -19.89 11.54 9.39
C GLN A 378 -19.48 10.28 8.61
N ALA A 379 -19.04 10.44 7.35
CA ALA A 379 -18.53 9.34 6.54
C ALA A 379 -17.24 8.75 7.14
N ALA A 380 -16.30 9.60 7.56
CA ALA A 380 -15.05 9.18 8.20
C ALA A 380 -15.31 8.45 9.53
N GLU A 381 -16.26 8.92 10.34
CA GLU A 381 -16.68 8.24 11.57
C GLU A 381 -17.24 6.83 11.29
N LYS A 382 -18.05 6.68 10.22
CA LYS A 382 -18.59 5.36 9.83
C LYS A 382 -17.51 4.43 9.26
N GLN A 383 -16.55 4.93 8.50
CA GLN A 383 -15.38 4.17 8.06
C GLN A 383 -14.53 3.69 9.25
N GLY A 384 -14.33 4.56 10.26
CA GLY A 384 -13.67 4.18 11.50
C GLY A 384 -14.41 3.09 12.27
N GLN A 385 -15.76 3.12 12.29
CA GLN A 385 -16.59 2.07 12.88
C GLN A 385 -16.44 0.75 12.09
N GLU A 386 -16.55 0.79 10.77
CA GLU A 386 -16.38 -0.38 9.89
C GLU A 386 -15.01 -1.05 10.08
N LEU A 387 -13.93 -0.26 10.13
CA LEU A 387 -12.60 -0.80 10.40
C LEU A 387 -12.51 -1.42 11.81
N SER A 388 -13.10 -0.79 12.82
CA SER A 388 -13.16 -1.32 14.19
C SER A 388 -13.86 -2.70 14.23
N ASP A 389 -14.98 -2.86 13.53
CA ASP A 389 -15.73 -4.12 13.45
C ASP A 389 -14.92 -5.18 12.67
N THR A 390 -14.23 -4.76 11.59
CA THR A 390 -13.31 -5.61 10.83
C THR A 390 -12.15 -6.11 11.70
N ILE A 391 -11.53 -5.24 12.48
CA ILE A 391 -10.46 -5.59 13.42
C ILE A 391 -10.96 -6.62 14.44
N ALA A 392 -12.14 -6.42 15.01
CA ALA A 392 -12.72 -7.36 15.99
C ALA A 392 -12.91 -8.75 15.37
N ARG A 393 -13.40 -8.82 14.13
CA ARG A 393 -13.50 -10.07 13.36
C ARG A 393 -12.12 -10.68 13.12
N ASP A 394 -11.14 -9.90 12.65
CA ASP A 394 -9.82 -10.38 12.26
C ASP A 394 -9.04 -10.94 13.46
N VAL A 395 -9.11 -10.26 14.61
CA VAL A 395 -8.55 -10.78 15.88
C VAL A 395 -9.17 -12.12 16.24
N ARG A 396 -10.51 -12.22 16.14
CA ARG A 396 -11.21 -13.49 16.45
C ARG A 396 -10.81 -14.62 15.50
N VAL A 397 -10.75 -14.34 14.21
CA VAL A 397 -10.35 -15.33 13.18
C VAL A 397 -8.88 -15.73 13.37
N ALA A 398 -7.98 -14.78 13.61
CA ALA A 398 -6.57 -15.07 13.85
C ALA A 398 -6.36 -15.94 15.09
N LEU A 399 -7.11 -15.68 16.19
CA LEU A 399 -7.06 -16.51 17.39
C LEU A 399 -7.52 -17.96 17.10
N LEU A 400 -8.67 -18.14 16.46
CA LEU A 400 -9.20 -19.47 16.10
C LEU A 400 -8.25 -20.21 15.16
N ASN A 401 -7.62 -19.49 14.21
CA ASN A 401 -6.64 -20.09 13.31
C ASN A 401 -5.38 -20.53 14.06
N SER A 402 -4.89 -19.75 15.02
CA SER A 402 -3.72 -20.11 15.81
C SER A 402 -3.97 -21.33 16.70
N GLU A 403 -5.14 -21.41 17.34
CA GLU A 403 -5.54 -22.60 18.13
C GLU A 403 -5.66 -23.85 17.25
N THR A 404 -6.28 -23.72 16.07
CA THR A 404 -6.45 -24.84 15.15
C THR A 404 -5.11 -25.30 14.58
N ALA A 405 -4.24 -24.36 14.19
CA ALA A 405 -2.92 -24.66 13.68
C ALA A 405 -2.04 -25.36 14.74
N PHE A 406 -2.13 -24.92 15.99
CA PHE A 406 -1.43 -25.58 17.10
C PHE A 406 -1.88 -27.05 17.28
N ARG A 407 -3.19 -27.30 17.29
CA ARG A 407 -3.73 -28.66 17.39
C ARG A 407 -3.31 -29.54 16.21
N ARG A 408 -3.18 -28.95 15.00
CA ARG A 408 -2.69 -29.67 13.81
C ARG A 408 -1.28 -30.22 14.00
N ILE A 409 -0.39 -29.53 14.73
CA ILE A 409 0.98 -30.01 14.97
C ILE A 409 0.92 -31.39 15.63
N GLY A 410 0.18 -31.53 16.74
CA GLY A 410 0.07 -32.79 17.45
C GLY A 410 -0.49 -33.94 16.60
N VAL A 411 -1.53 -33.65 15.79
CA VAL A 411 -2.11 -34.66 14.88
C VAL A 411 -1.14 -35.04 13.76
N ALA A 412 -0.43 -34.05 13.18
CA ALA A 412 0.53 -34.26 12.11
C ALA A 412 1.77 -35.04 12.60
N ASP A 413 2.24 -34.77 13.81
CA ASP A 413 3.36 -35.53 14.43
C ASP A 413 2.97 -36.98 14.75
N GLN A 414 1.74 -37.19 15.25
CA GLN A 414 1.21 -38.53 15.45
C GLN A 414 1.09 -39.30 14.12
N PHE A 415 0.56 -38.66 13.07
CA PHE A 415 0.47 -39.24 11.74
C PHE A 415 1.84 -39.58 11.18
N ARG A 416 2.84 -38.69 11.31
CA ARG A 416 4.23 -38.95 10.92
C ARG A 416 4.83 -40.13 11.65
N ALA A 417 4.65 -40.25 12.97
CA ALA A 417 5.17 -41.36 13.76
C ALA A 417 4.54 -42.71 13.35
N GLN A 418 3.22 -42.75 13.16
CA GLN A 418 2.50 -43.96 12.75
C GLN A 418 2.88 -44.43 11.35
N THR A 419 2.97 -43.50 10.39
CA THR A 419 3.36 -43.85 9.01
C THR A 419 4.83 -44.24 8.89
N ALA A 420 5.72 -43.68 9.71
CA ALA A 420 7.12 -44.11 9.79
C ALA A 420 7.25 -45.52 10.30
N GLN A 421 6.48 -45.94 11.33
CA GLN A 421 6.42 -47.32 11.82
C GLN A 421 5.84 -48.26 10.75
N ALA A 422 4.75 -47.86 10.07
CA ALA A 422 4.16 -48.65 9.00
C ALA A 422 5.16 -48.89 7.85
N LEU A 423 5.89 -47.84 7.46
CA LEU A 423 6.93 -47.93 6.43
C LEU A 423 8.07 -48.87 6.83
N ALA A 424 8.54 -48.79 8.07
CA ALA A 424 9.58 -49.71 8.58
C ALA A 424 9.16 -51.18 8.54
N LEU A 425 7.89 -51.46 8.93
CA LEU A 425 7.31 -52.80 8.86
C LEU A 425 7.13 -53.28 7.42
N ALA A 426 6.54 -52.43 6.53
CA ALA A 426 6.35 -52.75 5.11
C ALA A 426 7.70 -53.03 4.42
N GLY A 427 8.72 -52.23 4.70
CA GLY A 427 10.08 -52.44 4.17
C GLY A 427 10.73 -53.74 4.63
N THR A 428 10.51 -54.13 5.88
CA THR A 428 11.01 -55.41 6.41
C THR A 428 10.28 -56.59 5.77
N ARG A 429 8.94 -56.55 5.69
CA ARG A 429 8.12 -57.57 5.04
C ARG A 429 8.48 -57.73 3.56
N TYR A 430 8.72 -56.62 2.84
CA TYR A 430 9.12 -56.67 1.45
C TYR A 430 10.48 -57.36 1.26
N ARG A 431 11.47 -57.02 2.09
CA ARG A 431 12.81 -57.67 2.06
C ARG A 431 12.74 -59.15 2.30
N LEU A 432 11.84 -59.60 3.18
CA LEU A 432 11.63 -61.02 3.50
C LEU A 432 10.73 -61.75 2.50
N GLY A 433 10.26 -61.05 1.45
CA GLY A 433 9.37 -61.67 0.45
C GLY A 433 7.92 -61.83 0.91
N LEU A 434 7.53 -61.27 2.06
CA LEU A 434 6.21 -61.40 2.70
C LEU A 434 5.19 -60.36 2.27
N SER A 435 5.58 -59.39 1.45
CA SER A 435 4.68 -58.37 0.93
C SER A 435 5.02 -57.99 -0.52
N SER A 436 4.09 -57.26 -1.19
CA SER A 436 4.25 -56.78 -2.57
C SER A 436 4.94 -55.43 -2.57
N ILE A 437 5.48 -55.04 -3.76
CA ILE A 437 6.01 -53.70 -4.01
C ILE A 437 4.92 -52.63 -3.85
N VAL A 438 3.65 -52.98 -4.10
CA VAL A 438 2.50 -52.07 -3.96
C VAL A 438 2.29 -51.69 -2.50
N GLU A 439 2.34 -52.66 -1.55
CA GLU A 439 2.23 -52.40 -0.10
C GLU A 439 3.34 -51.43 0.35
N LEU A 440 4.60 -51.71 -0.05
CA LEU A 440 5.73 -50.85 0.28
C LEU A 440 5.59 -49.45 -0.34
N SER A 441 5.20 -49.35 -1.60
CA SER A 441 5.00 -48.07 -2.29
C SER A 441 3.91 -47.24 -1.62
N GLN A 442 2.80 -47.85 -1.19
CA GLN A 442 1.73 -47.19 -0.46
C GLN A 442 2.20 -46.66 0.90
N ALA A 443 2.97 -47.47 1.66
CA ALA A 443 3.55 -47.02 2.91
C ALA A 443 4.55 -45.88 2.73
N GLN A 444 5.36 -45.89 1.65
CA GLN A 444 6.26 -44.79 1.31
C GLN A 444 5.48 -43.50 0.97
N LEU A 445 4.41 -43.60 0.18
CA LEU A 445 3.58 -42.45 -0.17
C LEU A 445 2.96 -41.81 1.08
N GLN A 446 2.37 -42.62 1.96
CA GLN A 446 1.78 -42.15 3.22
C GLN A 446 2.83 -41.50 4.14
N SER A 447 4.03 -42.08 4.24
CA SER A 447 5.12 -41.53 5.06
C SER A 447 5.60 -40.18 4.50
N THR A 448 5.73 -40.04 3.19
CA THR A 448 6.07 -38.77 2.56
C THR A 448 4.98 -37.71 2.78
N GLN A 449 3.71 -38.07 2.60
CA GLN A 449 2.58 -37.16 2.87
C GLN A 449 2.52 -36.68 4.31
N ALA A 450 2.80 -37.61 5.27
CA ALA A 450 2.84 -37.30 6.69
C ALA A 450 3.99 -36.35 7.03
N ALA A 451 5.18 -36.57 6.43
CA ALA A 451 6.34 -35.70 6.62
C ALA A 451 6.06 -34.27 6.10
N VAL A 452 5.48 -34.12 4.89
CA VAL A 452 5.05 -32.86 4.32
C VAL A 452 4.01 -32.18 5.22
N SER A 453 3.02 -32.96 5.72
CA SER A 453 1.97 -32.43 6.60
C SER A 453 2.54 -31.90 7.92
N ALA A 454 3.53 -32.57 8.50
CA ALA A 454 4.17 -32.13 9.74
C ALA A 454 4.97 -30.83 9.55
N VAL A 455 5.70 -30.72 8.43
CA VAL A 455 6.41 -29.47 8.07
C VAL A 455 5.43 -28.31 7.93
N ASN A 456 4.40 -28.51 7.12
CA ASN A 456 3.40 -27.46 6.91
C ASN A 456 2.70 -27.05 8.21
N ALA A 457 2.28 -28.01 9.03
CA ALA A 457 1.59 -27.71 10.29
C ALA A 457 2.45 -26.86 11.23
N ARG A 458 3.78 -27.09 11.31
CA ARG A 458 4.70 -26.29 12.11
C ARG A 458 4.75 -24.83 11.63
N TYR A 459 5.02 -24.61 10.35
CA TYR A 459 5.22 -23.26 9.82
C TYR A 459 3.91 -22.49 9.65
N ASP A 460 2.80 -23.16 9.34
CA ASP A 460 1.45 -22.57 9.37
C ASP A 460 1.11 -22.03 10.76
N TYR A 461 1.49 -22.77 11.81
CA TYR A 461 1.28 -22.33 13.18
C TYR A 461 2.14 -21.10 13.53
N LEU A 462 3.44 -21.12 13.23
CA LEU A 462 4.32 -19.97 13.48
C LEU A 462 3.86 -18.72 12.76
N LEU A 463 3.42 -18.87 11.51
CA LEU A 463 2.83 -17.78 10.74
C LEU A 463 1.51 -17.30 11.35
N SER A 464 0.65 -18.19 11.83
CA SER A 464 -0.63 -17.82 12.46
C SER A 464 -0.44 -17.00 13.74
N LEU A 465 0.63 -17.24 14.50
CA LEU A 465 1.00 -16.41 15.65
C LEU A 465 1.38 -14.99 15.23
N ARG A 466 2.17 -14.83 14.14
CA ARG A 466 2.55 -13.51 13.63
C ARG A 466 1.33 -12.75 13.08
N LEU A 467 0.41 -13.45 12.42
CA LEU A 467 -0.86 -12.88 11.99
C LEU A 467 -1.73 -12.41 13.18
N LEU A 468 -1.74 -13.14 14.29
CA LEU A 468 -2.43 -12.72 15.50
C LEU A 468 -1.76 -11.50 16.15
N GLU A 469 -0.43 -11.45 16.17
CA GLU A 469 0.32 -10.28 16.65
C GLU A 469 0.04 -9.04 15.79
N TYR A 470 0.01 -9.19 14.49
CA TYR A 470 -0.40 -8.12 13.58
C TYR A 470 -1.84 -7.67 13.83
N ALA A 471 -2.78 -8.63 13.94
CA ALA A 471 -4.20 -8.33 14.15
C ALA A 471 -4.45 -7.52 15.43
N ARG A 472 -3.66 -7.77 16.50
CA ARG A 472 -3.73 -6.99 17.74
C ARG A 472 -2.93 -5.68 17.74
N GLY A 473 -2.23 -5.34 16.63
CA GLY A 473 -1.39 -4.15 16.51
C GLY A 473 -0.07 -4.24 17.29
N GLY A 474 0.43 -5.44 17.57
CA GLY A 474 1.60 -5.70 18.41
C GLY A 474 2.86 -6.12 17.66
N LEU A 475 2.89 -6.02 16.31
CA LEU A 475 4.12 -6.30 15.56
C LEU A 475 5.15 -5.20 15.84
N ALA A 476 6.19 -5.59 16.55
CA ALA A 476 7.41 -4.83 16.73
C ALA A 476 8.59 -5.71 16.30
N PRO A 477 9.68 -5.11 15.79
CA PRO A 477 10.88 -5.83 15.36
C PRO A 477 11.57 -6.54 16.52
#